data_c3d3d1e0a78cd1ec0292b3cef43a9458
#
_entry.id   c3d3d1e0a78cd1ec0292b3cef43a9458
#
_cell.length_a   1.000
_cell.length_b   1.000
_cell.length_c   1.000
_cell.angle_alpha   90.00
_cell.angle_beta   90.00
_cell.angle_gamma   90.00
#
_symmetry.space_group_name_H-M   'P 1'
#
loop_
_entity.id
_entity.type
_entity.pdbx_description
1 polymer ?
#
loop_
_entity_poly.entity_id
_entity_poly.type
_entity_poly.pdbx_seq_one_letter_code
_entity_poly.pdbx_strand_id
1 'polypeptide(L)' 'MATPGSQWTDERCAILRERYPHENTAVLARYFGATLQATYGQAKKMGLKKSAEYMA' A
#
# COMPACT_ATOMS: atom_id res chain seq x y z
N MET A 1 20.12 -5.52 4.84
CA MET A 1 19.35 -4.99 5.94
C MET A 1 18.57 -3.74 5.54
N ALA A 2 17.31 -3.74 5.78
CA ALA A 2 16.48 -2.63 5.35
C ALA A 2 16.60 -1.44 6.28
N THR A 3 16.72 -0.25 5.70
CA THR A 3 16.60 0.98 6.46
C THR A 3 15.11 1.33 6.50
N PRO A 4 14.73 2.22 7.40
CA PRO A 4 13.31 2.63 7.45
C PRO A 4 12.80 3.16 6.11
N GLY A 5 13.65 3.83 5.37
CA GLY A 5 13.24 4.40 4.10
C GLY A 5 13.12 3.38 2.99
N SER A 6 13.64 2.17 3.18
CA SER A 6 13.63 1.16 2.13
C SER A 6 12.50 0.15 2.28
N GLN A 7 11.58 0.41 3.19
CA GLN A 7 10.44 -0.47 3.40
C GLN A 7 9.61 -0.62 2.12
N TRP A 8 9.57 0.41 1.30
CA TRP A 8 8.77 0.41 0.07
C TRP A 8 9.66 0.22 -1.14
N THR A 9 10.11 -1.01 -1.33
CA THR A 9 10.91 -1.38 -2.49
C THR A 9 10.05 -1.33 -3.75
N ASP A 10 10.70 -1.40 -4.90
CA ASP A 10 9.99 -1.42 -6.18
C ASP A 10 9.00 -2.56 -6.23
N GLU A 11 9.40 -3.72 -5.71
CA GLU A 11 8.54 -4.89 -5.68
C GLU A 11 7.31 -4.65 -4.83
N ARG A 12 7.51 -4.08 -3.65
CA ARG A 12 6.38 -3.82 -2.76
C ARG A 12 5.46 -2.74 -3.33
N CYS A 13 6.04 -1.75 -3.97
CA CYS A 13 5.24 -0.72 -4.61
C CYS A 13 4.39 -1.30 -5.73
N ALA A 14 4.95 -2.22 -6.50
CA ALA A 14 4.20 -2.87 -7.58
C ALA A 14 3.02 -3.66 -7.02
N ILE A 15 3.26 -4.38 -5.93
CA ILE A 15 2.19 -5.16 -5.28
C ILE A 15 1.11 -4.22 -4.74
N LEU A 16 1.54 -3.15 -4.11
CA LEU A 16 0.59 -2.19 -3.55
C LEU A 16 -0.26 -1.57 -4.65
N ARG A 17 0.38 -1.19 -5.75
CA ARG A 17 -0.35 -0.58 -6.87
C ARG A 17 -1.42 -1.52 -7.41
N GLU A 18 -1.09 -2.80 -7.50
CA GLU A 18 -2.02 -3.76 -8.06
C GLU A 18 -3.17 -4.07 -7.11
N ARG A 19 -2.88 -4.13 -5.81
CA ARG A 19 -3.87 -4.59 -4.83
C ARG A 19 -4.66 -3.47 -4.18
N TYR A 20 -4.06 -2.29 -4.07
CA TYR A 20 -4.68 -1.22 -3.32
C TYR A 20 -6.12 -0.92 -3.74
N PRO A 21 -6.44 -0.86 -5.04
CA PRO A 21 -7.80 -0.52 -5.44
C PRO A 21 -8.83 -1.57 -5.03
N HIS A 22 -8.40 -2.81 -4.80
CA HIS A 22 -9.31 -3.92 -4.58
C HIS A 22 -9.31 -4.47 -3.17
N GLU A 23 -8.35 -4.08 -2.33
CA GLU A 23 -8.21 -4.68 -1.02
C GLU A 23 -8.24 -3.64 0.08
N ASN A 24 -8.60 -4.12 1.27
CA ASN A 24 -8.61 -3.27 2.44
C ASN A 24 -7.18 -2.87 2.79
N THR A 25 -6.97 -1.58 3.04
CA THR A 25 -5.63 -1.07 3.32
C THR A 25 -5.04 -1.68 4.59
N ALA A 26 -5.88 -1.99 5.58
CA ALA A 26 -5.39 -2.63 6.81
C ALA A 26 -4.81 -4.00 6.51
N VAL A 27 -5.44 -4.74 5.60
CA VAL A 27 -4.93 -6.05 5.19
C VAL A 27 -3.59 -5.90 4.50
N LEU A 28 -3.48 -4.91 3.62
CA LEU A 28 -2.22 -4.66 2.92
C LEU A 28 -1.12 -4.26 3.89
N ALA A 29 -1.46 -3.42 4.86
CA ALA A 29 -0.49 -3.00 5.86
C ALA A 29 0.07 -4.20 6.61
N ARG A 30 -0.79 -5.13 6.97
CA ARG A 30 -0.36 -6.35 7.65
C ARG A 30 0.51 -7.21 6.74
N TYR A 31 0.15 -7.29 5.48
CA TYR A 31 0.91 -8.07 4.52
C TYR A 31 2.34 -7.54 4.41
N PHE A 32 2.49 -6.23 4.38
CA PHE A 32 3.80 -5.60 4.25
C PHE A 32 4.53 -5.46 5.56
N GLY A 33 3.87 -5.72 6.68
CA GLY A 33 4.47 -5.48 7.99
C GLY A 33 4.61 -4.00 8.29
N ALA A 34 3.74 -3.20 7.72
CA ALA A 34 3.77 -1.74 7.88
C ALA A 34 2.58 -1.29 8.70
N THR A 35 2.62 -0.03 9.14
CA THR A 35 1.46 0.54 9.81
C THR A 35 0.44 0.95 8.76
N LEU A 36 -0.80 1.07 9.21
CA LEU A 36 -1.88 1.52 8.34
C LEU A 36 -1.54 2.89 7.77
N GLN A 37 -1.03 3.77 8.61
CA GLN A 37 -0.70 5.13 8.20
C GLN A 37 0.41 5.16 7.16
N ALA A 38 1.42 4.31 7.34
CA ALA A 38 2.52 4.24 6.39
C ALA A 38 2.02 3.75 5.03
N THR A 39 1.11 2.77 5.04
CA THR A 39 0.56 2.24 3.82
C THR A 39 -0.28 3.29 3.08
N TYR A 40 -1.10 4.02 3.81
CA TYR A 40 -1.87 5.10 3.22
C TYR A 40 -0.96 6.17 2.63
N GLY A 41 0.09 6.53 3.37
CA GLY A 41 1.02 7.54 2.92
C GLY A 41 1.70 7.14 1.62
N GLN A 42 2.11 5.89 1.52
CA GLN A 42 2.75 5.41 0.32
C GLN A 42 1.78 5.38 -0.84
N ALA A 43 0.55 4.92 -0.60
CA ALA A 43 -0.46 4.88 -1.65
C ALA A 43 -0.76 6.27 -2.17
N LYS A 44 -0.87 7.23 -1.28
CA LYS A 44 -1.14 8.60 -1.67
C LYS A 44 0.00 9.16 -2.49
N LYS A 45 1.24 8.86 -2.08
CA LYS A 45 2.43 9.31 -2.80
C LYS A 45 2.45 8.76 -4.21
N MET A 46 1.94 7.55 -4.40
CA MET A 46 1.90 6.90 -5.70
C MET A 46 0.66 7.26 -6.51
N GLY A 47 -0.24 8.04 -5.92
CA GLY A 47 -1.46 8.43 -6.60
C GLY A 47 -2.49 7.32 -6.70
N LEU A 48 -2.43 6.36 -5.80
CA LEU A 48 -3.36 5.23 -5.83
C LEU A 48 -4.68 5.60 -5.19
N LYS A 49 -5.75 4.99 -5.68
CA LYS A 49 -7.10 5.22 -5.15
C LYS A 49 -7.86 3.91 -5.13
N LYS A 50 -8.84 3.84 -4.25
CA LYS A 50 -9.73 2.68 -4.24
C LYS A 50 -10.60 2.69 -5.47
N SER A 51 -10.91 1.49 -5.97
CA SER A 51 -11.79 1.40 -7.13
C SER A 51 -13.22 1.80 -6.74
N ALA A 52 -14.01 2.15 -7.74
CA ALA A 52 -15.41 2.50 -7.50
C ALA A 52 -16.16 1.33 -6.89
N GLU A 53 -15.84 0.12 -7.35
CA GLU A 53 -16.47 -1.07 -6.82
C GLU A 53 -16.22 -1.23 -5.32
N TYR A 54 -14.97 -0.99 -4.91
CA TYR A 54 -14.62 -1.14 -3.53
C TYR A 54 -15.33 -0.09 -2.66
N MET A 55 -15.45 1.12 -3.19
CA MET A 55 -16.05 2.23 -2.46
C MET A 55 -17.57 2.14 -2.42
N ALA A 56 -18.13 1.44 -3.35
CA ALA A 56 -19.57 1.25 -3.40
C ALA A 56 -20.02 0.30 -2.29
#